data_a10dcbff7f0fad26440d95e1a3240252
#
_entry.id   a10dcbff7f0fad26440d95e1a3240252
#
_cell.length_a   1.000
_cell.length_b   1.000
_cell.length_c   1.000
_cell.angle_alpha   90.00
_cell.angle_beta   90.00
_cell.angle_gamma   90.00
#
_symmetry.space_group_name_H-M   'P 1'
#
loop_
_entity.id
_entity.type
_entity.pdbx_description
1 polymer ?
#
loop_
_entity_poly.entity_id
_entity_poly.type
_entity_poly.pdbx_seq_one_letter_code
_entity_poly.pdbx_strand_id
1 'polypeptide(L)'
;MTAAARIPGREAIAVRGWLPAHKWLLLRRVSQAAVLGIFLVGPLTGWWLVKGTLASSLTLDILPLTDPLILLQSLIAGHGVAMSAVIGAAIVLAAYLVVGGRVYCSWVCPVNPVTDAAAWARGKLGLTGGITPSRRIRHWLLAAILVVAAATGTLAWELVNPVTITFRAVVFGAAAGWVVLGAVFLLDLFVGRRAWCGHLCPVGAFYGLIGQAALLRVNAGNRAACTDCMDCYAVCPESHVITPALRGAPQGRSPVIRSGDCSNCGRCIDVCPVDVFAFGTRFHTAPRSGTPTFAEGPNGSGNPKEPRASAQIEELAS
;
A
#
# COMPACT_ATOMS: atom_id res chain seq x y z
N MET A 1 -7.01 -14.95 31.20
CA MET A 1 -5.72 -15.32 30.61
C MET A 1 -5.52 -14.46 29.38
N THR A 2 -4.70 -13.43 29.47
CA THR A 2 -4.40 -12.49 28.39
C THR A 2 -3.69 -13.28 27.27
N ALA A 3 -4.36 -13.47 26.14
CA ALA A 3 -3.73 -14.03 24.95
C ALA A 3 -2.53 -13.14 24.59
N ALA A 4 -1.33 -13.67 24.76
CA ALA A 4 -0.10 -12.97 24.36
C ALA A 4 -0.26 -12.50 22.92
N ALA A 5 -0.14 -11.20 22.67
CA ALA A 5 -0.32 -10.61 21.37
C ALA A 5 0.57 -11.33 20.34
N ARG A 6 -0.05 -12.13 19.48
CA ARG A 6 0.67 -12.91 18.47
C ARG A 6 1.39 -11.94 17.53
N ILE A 7 2.72 -12.08 17.42
CA ILE A 7 3.52 -11.28 16.51
C ILE A 7 3.35 -11.87 15.10
N PRO A 8 2.74 -11.13 14.14
CA PRO A 8 2.54 -11.64 12.78
C PRO A 8 3.88 -11.95 12.09
N GLY A 9 3.94 -13.10 11.39
CA GLY A 9 5.13 -13.53 10.66
C GLY A 9 6.15 -14.31 11.51
N ARG A 10 5.89 -14.58 12.78
CA ARG A 10 6.81 -15.35 13.64
C ARG A 10 7.10 -16.75 13.06
N GLU A 11 6.10 -17.42 12.54
CA GLU A 11 6.25 -18.73 11.90
C GLU A 11 7.06 -18.63 10.60
N ALA A 12 6.83 -17.60 9.79
CA ALA A 12 7.62 -17.36 8.58
C ALA A 12 9.09 -17.08 8.89
N ILE A 13 9.38 -16.34 9.98
CA ILE A 13 10.75 -16.12 10.47
C ILE A 13 11.40 -17.43 10.89
N ALA A 14 10.67 -18.30 11.61
CA ALA A 14 11.19 -19.60 12.07
C ALA A 14 11.52 -20.53 10.89
N VAL A 15 10.70 -20.53 9.83
CA VAL A 15 10.88 -21.42 8.67
C VAL A 15 11.90 -20.88 7.67
N ARG A 16 11.87 -19.58 7.34
CA ARG A 16 12.65 -18.99 6.23
C ARG A 16 13.78 -18.07 6.69
N GLY A 17 13.85 -17.77 7.99
CA GLY A 17 14.77 -16.78 8.53
C GLY A 17 14.23 -15.35 8.46
N TRP A 18 14.92 -14.42 9.15
CA TRP A 18 14.44 -13.04 9.32
C TRP A 18 14.46 -12.23 8.03
N LEU A 19 15.52 -12.30 7.23
CA LEU A 19 15.65 -11.54 5.97
C LEU A 19 14.57 -11.88 4.94
N PRO A 20 14.33 -13.16 4.58
CA PRO A 20 13.26 -13.51 3.64
C PRO A 20 11.87 -13.15 4.16
N ALA A 21 11.61 -13.26 5.47
CA ALA A 21 10.34 -12.90 6.11
C ALA A 21 10.09 -11.37 6.17
N HIS A 22 11.09 -10.54 5.85
CA HIS A 22 10.98 -9.07 5.81
C HIS A 22 11.42 -8.47 4.48
N LYS A 23 11.68 -9.28 3.47
CA LYS A 23 12.24 -8.85 2.17
C LYS A 23 11.47 -7.68 1.56
N TRP A 24 10.16 -7.84 1.40
CA TRP A 24 9.32 -6.82 0.77
C TRP A 24 9.13 -5.59 1.65
N LEU A 25 9.11 -5.76 2.98
CA LEU A 25 9.10 -4.63 3.90
C LEU A 25 10.37 -3.80 3.74
N LEU A 26 11.54 -4.43 3.76
CA LEU A 26 12.83 -3.74 3.64
C LEU A 26 12.96 -3.05 2.27
N LEU A 27 12.63 -3.75 1.19
CA LEU A 27 12.67 -3.17 -0.16
C LEU A 27 11.78 -1.92 -0.27
N ARG A 28 10.58 -1.93 0.32
CA ARG A 28 9.71 -0.75 0.36
C ARG A 28 10.35 0.42 1.11
N ARG A 29 10.96 0.15 2.27
CA ARG A 29 11.62 1.21 3.07
C ARG A 29 12.81 1.80 2.32
N VAL A 30 13.61 0.94 1.70
CA VAL A 30 14.73 1.38 0.85
C VAL A 30 14.21 2.20 -0.33
N SER A 31 13.16 1.76 -1.02
CA SER A 31 12.55 2.52 -2.13
C SER A 31 12.06 3.90 -1.67
N GLN A 32 11.32 3.98 -0.56
CA GLN A 32 10.80 5.24 -0.01
C GLN A 32 11.95 6.19 0.39
N ALA A 33 12.99 5.67 1.05
CA ALA A 33 14.18 6.43 1.41
C ALA A 33 14.98 6.87 0.18
N ALA A 34 15.13 6.00 -0.81
CA ALA A 34 15.84 6.32 -2.05
C ALA A 34 15.13 7.41 -2.85
N VAL A 35 13.80 7.33 -2.98
CA VAL A 35 13.02 8.38 -3.67
C VAL A 35 13.21 9.73 -3.00
N LEU A 36 13.09 9.82 -1.68
CA LEU A 36 13.34 11.09 -0.95
C LEU A 36 14.81 11.51 -1.05
N GLY A 37 15.73 10.55 -0.93
CA GLY A 37 17.16 10.79 -1.02
C GLY A 37 17.58 11.41 -2.36
N ILE A 38 17.04 10.92 -3.47
CA ILE A 38 17.34 11.46 -4.81
C ILE A 38 16.94 12.96 -4.91
N PHE A 39 15.80 13.35 -4.33
CA PHE A 39 15.39 14.74 -4.27
C PHE A 39 16.26 15.59 -3.32
N LEU A 40 16.86 14.99 -2.27
CA LEU A 40 17.75 15.67 -1.34
C LEU A 40 19.14 15.93 -1.92
N VAL A 41 19.58 15.17 -2.92
CA VAL A 41 20.91 15.35 -3.55
C VAL A 41 21.05 16.77 -4.07
N GLY A 42 20.07 17.30 -4.79
CA GLY A 42 20.11 18.66 -5.36
C GLY A 42 20.38 19.76 -4.32
N PRO A 43 19.52 19.91 -3.28
CA PRO A 43 19.69 20.92 -2.24
C PRO A 43 20.97 20.76 -1.42
N LEU A 44 21.47 19.52 -1.23
CA LEU A 44 22.65 19.26 -0.38
C LEU A 44 23.97 19.39 -1.14
N THR A 45 24.02 18.99 -2.40
CA THR A 45 25.27 18.90 -3.17
C THR A 45 25.38 19.89 -4.33
N GLY A 46 24.27 20.54 -4.70
CA GLY A 46 24.18 21.34 -5.91
C GLY A 46 23.98 20.53 -7.21
N TRP A 47 24.00 19.20 -7.14
CA TRP A 47 23.79 18.32 -8.30
C TRP A 47 22.32 17.92 -8.41
N TRP A 48 21.61 18.53 -9.34
CA TRP A 48 20.19 18.34 -9.54
C TRP A 48 19.90 17.13 -10.45
N LEU A 49 19.90 15.93 -9.88
CA LEU A 49 19.48 14.71 -10.59
C LEU A 49 17.97 14.76 -10.92
N VAL A 50 17.17 15.28 -9.99
CA VAL A 50 15.73 15.47 -10.15
C VAL A 50 15.37 16.88 -9.69
N LYS A 51 14.78 17.66 -10.59
CA LYS A 51 14.28 19.00 -10.32
C LYS A 51 12.77 18.95 -10.11
N GLY A 52 12.26 19.64 -9.09
CA GLY A 52 10.83 19.72 -8.80
C GLY A 52 10.40 18.98 -7.55
N THR A 53 9.23 18.34 -7.59
CA THR A 53 8.59 17.67 -6.45
C THR A 53 8.06 16.30 -6.84
N LEU A 54 7.50 15.55 -5.87
CA LEU A 54 6.78 14.29 -6.17
C LEU A 54 5.54 14.50 -7.04
N ALA A 55 5.02 15.72 -7.12
CA ALA A 55 3.87 16.10 -7.92
C ALA A 55 4.21 16.32 -9.40
N SER A 56 5.35 16.96 -9.65
CA SER A 56 5.89 17.20 -11.00
C SER A 56 7.41 17.36 -10.89
N SER A 57 8.13 16.58 -11.64
CA SER A 57 9.59 16.57 -11.64
C SER A 57 10.16 16.41 -13.05
N LEU A 58 11.37 16.89 -13.21
CA LEU A 58 12.19 16.71 -14.39
C LEU A 58 13.46 15.97 -13.99
N THR A 59 13.59 14.74 -14.46
CA THR A 59 14.73 13.87 -14.15
C THR A 59 15.80 14.01 -15.22
N LEU A 60 17.02 14.35 -14.80
CA LEU A 60 18.20 14.56 -15.69
C LEU A 60 17.95 15.58 -16.80
N ASP A 61 17.04 16.56 -16.57
CA ASP A 61 16.61 17.56 -17.55
C ASP A 61 15.99 17.01 -18.86
N ILE A 62 15.69 15.70 -18.90
CA ILE A 62 15.16 15.02 -20.09
C ILE A 62 13.79 14.39 -19.83
N LEU A 63 13.62 13.67 -18.71
CA LEU A 63 12.44 12.87 -18.45
C LEU A 63 11.47 13.63 -17.54
N PRO A 64 10.36 14.18 -18.09
CA PRO A 64 9.31 14.74 -17.27
C PRO A 64 8.53 13.62 -16.57
N LEU A 65 8.25 13.78 -15.29
CA LEU A 65 7.36 12.90 -14.52
C LEU A 65 6.35 13.78 -13.80
N THR A 66 5.08 13.56 -14.08
CA THR A 66 3.98 14.35 -13.51
C THR A 66 2.94 13.41 -12.93
N ASP A 67 2.43 13.72 -11.74
CA ASP A 67 1.34 12.95 -11.13
C ASP A 67 0.06 13.10 -12.00
N PRO A 68 -0.52 11.98 -12.47
CA PRO A 68 -1.73 12.02 -13.31
C PRO A 68 -2.94 12.67 -12.61
N LEU A 69 -3.05 12.60 -11.28
CA LEU A 69 -4.12 13.26 -10.55
C LEU A 69 -3.97 14.78 -10.57
N ILE A 70 -2.74 15.29 -10.47
CA ILE A 70 -2.45 16.72 -10.55
C ILE A 70 -2.70 17.24 -11.96
N LEU A 71 -2.27 16.50 -12.99
CA LEU A 71 -2.61 16.82 -14.36
C LEU A 71 -4.12 16.90 -14.57
N LEU A 72 -4.87 15.91 -14.06
CA LEU A 72 -6.33 15.88 -14.16
C LEU A 72 -6.96 17.11 -13.47
N GLN A 73 -6.52 17.46 -12.25
CA GLN A 73 -7.01 18.64 -11.55
C GLN A 73 -6.68 19.94 -12.33
N SER A 74 -5.49 20.05 -12.89
CA SER A 74 -5.04 21.20 -13.67
C SER A 74 -5.91 21.40 -14.91
N LEU A 75 -6.22 20.32 -15.63
CA LEU A 75 -7.11 20.35 -16.79
C LEU A 75 -8.54 20.77 -16.40
N ILE A 76 -9.08 20.19 -15.31
CA ILE A 76 -10.43 20.51 -14.82
C ILE A 76 -10.50 21.94 -14.31
N ALA A 77 -9.44 22.46 -13.71
CA ALA A 77 -9.32 23.87 -13.26
C ALA A 77 -9.20 24.87 -14.43
N GLY A 78 -9.10 24.40 -15.68
CA GLY A 78 -9.01 25.25 -16.86
C GLY A 78 -7.61 25.81 -17.13
N HIS A 79 -6.57 25.28 -16.48
CA HIS A 79 -5.20 25.72 -16.74
C HIS A 79 -4.66 25.17 -18.06
N GLY A 80 -3.93 25.99 -18.79
CA GLY A 80 -3.12 25.56 -19.93
C GLY A 80 -2.01 24.61 -19.43
N VAL A 81 -1.93 23.41 -19.98
CA VAL A 81 -0.98 22.38 -19.56
C VAL A 81 0.12 22.24 -20.60
N ALA A 82 1.38 22.28 -20.15
CA ALA A 82 2.51 22.04 -21.03
C ALA A 82 2.50 20.59 -21.55
N MET A 83 2.86 20.39 -22.82
CA MET A 83 2.94 19.06 -23.44
C MET A 83 3.87 18.11 -22.67
N SER A 84 4.95 18.62 -22.09
CA SER A 84 5.87 17.86 -21.24
C SER A 84 5.16 17.28 -20.00
N ALA A 85 4.23 18.02 -19.38
CA ALA A 85 3.45 17.51 -18.25
C ALA A 85 2.47 16.41 -18.68
N VAL A 86 1.87 16.52 -19.86
CA VAL A 86 1.00 15.45 -20.42
C VAL A 86 1.80 14.19 -20.69
N ILE A 87 2.95 14.31 -21.33
CA ILE A 87 3.86 13.19 -21.59
C ILE A 87 4.30 12.55 -20.26
N GLY A 88 4.71 13.37 -19.29
CA GLY A 88 5.12 12.89 -17.97
C GLY A 88 4.02 12.12 -17.23
N ALA A 89 2.79 12.62 -17.27
CA ALA A 89 1.65 11.94 -16.67
C ALA A 89 1.28 10.64 -17.41
N ALA A 90 1.41 10.61 -18.73
CA ALA A 90 1.20 9.40 -19.53
C ALA A 90 2.22 8.31 -19.18
N ILE A 91 3.49 8.68 -19.02
CA ILE A 91 4.56 7.76 -18.60
C ILE A 91 4.26 7.18 -17.20
N VAL A 92 3.92 8.03 -16.23
CA VAL A 92 3.59 7.62 -14.87
C VAL A 92 2.35 6.74 -14.84
N LEU A 93 1.30 7.11 -15.60
CA LEU A 93 0.08 6.32 -15.73
C LEU A 93 0.37 4.93 -16.32
N ALA A 94 1.13 4.86 -17.42
CA ALA A 94 1.53 3.60 -18.04
C ALA A 94 2.33 2.71 -17.07
N ALA A 95 3.28 3.28 -16.34
CA ALA A 95 4.03 2.56 -15.32
C ALA A 95 3.12 1.95 -14.24
N TYR A 96 2.14 2.72 -13.71
CA TYR A 96 1.22 2.21 -12.70
C TYR A 96 0.15 1.26 -13.25
N LEU A 97 -0.18 1.30 -14.52
CA LEU A 97 -0.98 0.27 -15.19
C LEU A 97 -0.22 -1.06 -15.28
N VAL A 98 1.09 -1.03 -15.39
CA VAL A 98 1.91 -2.24 -15.38
C VAL A 98 2.11 -2.78 -13.96
N VAL A 99 2.64 -1.96 -13.04
CA VAL A 99 3.08 -2.45 -11.71
C VAL A 99 1.98 -2.43 -10.64
N GLY A 100 0.88 -1.71 -10.86
CA GLY A 100 -0.22 -1.56 -9.91
C GLY A 100 -0.44 -0.12 -9.46
N GLY A 101 -1.68 0.38 -9.52
CA GLY A 101 -1.97 1.79 -9.23
C GLY A 101 -1.53 2.21 -7.82
N ARG A 102 -1.95 1.50 -6.78
CA ARG A 102 -1.62 1.82 -5.38
C ARG A 102 -0.18 1.44 -4.96
N VAL A 103 0.66 0.99 -5.89
CA VAL A 103 2.12 0.84 -5.64
C VAL A 103 2.73 2.16 -5.22
N TYR A 104 2.29 3.29 -5.79
CA TYR A 104 2.66 4.62 -5.30
C TYR A 104 2.54 4.74 -3.77
N CYS A 105 1.39 4.35 -3.21
CA CYS A 105 1.10 4.48 -1.77
C CYS A 105 2.05 3.67 -0.89
N SER A 106 2.54 2.53 -1.37
CA SER A 106 3.36 1.62 -0.55
C SER A 106 4.86 1.73 -0.82
N TRP A 107 5.29 2.22 -2.00
CA TRP A 107 6.70 2.21 -2.40
C TRP A 107 7.30 3.61 -2.57
N VAL A 108 6.47 4.63 -2.79
CA VAL A 108 6.92 6.00 -3.05
C VAL A 108 6.49 6.96 -1.95
N CYS A 109 5.24 6.89 -1.51
CA CYS A 109 4.63 7.86 -0.60
C CYS A 109 5.36 7.96 0.76
N PRO A 110 5.85 9.15 1.16
CA PRO A 110 6.56 9.37 2.41
C PRO A 110 5.66 9.31 3.65
N VAL A 111 4.34 9.42 3.49
CA VAL A 111 3.37 9.31 4.59
C VAL A 111 3.17 7.85 5.02
N ASN A 112 3.43 6.88 4.13
CA ASN A 112 3.23 5.47 4.44
C ASN A 112 4.05 4.93 5.62
N PRO A 113 5.35 5.27 5.80
CA PRO A 113 6.08 4.88 7.01
C PRO A 113 5.43 5.35 8.30
N VAL A 114 4.85 6.55 8.30
CA VAL A 114 4.20 7.16 9.46
C VAL A 114 2.93 6.39 9.82
N THR A 115 2.10 6.06 8.82
CA THR A 115 0.87 5.26 9.04
C THR A 115 1.19 3.81 9.44
N ASP A 116 2.29 3.23 8.93
CA ASP A 116 2.77 1.92 9.37
C ASP A 116 3.27 1.96 10.82
N ALA A 117 3.98 3.02 11.22
CA ALA A 117 4.44 3.24 12.58
C ALA A 117 3.24 3.42 13.56
N ALA A 118 2.23 4.19 13.16
CA ALA A 118 1.00 4.34 13.95
C ALA A 118 0.26 3.00 14.12
N ALA A 119 0.14 2.20 13.05
CA ALA A 119 -0.48 0.88 13.13
C ALA A 119 0.30 -0.09 14.03
N TRP A 120 1.63 -0.03 14.01
CA TRP A 120 2.49 -0.79 14.91
C TRP A 120 2.33 -0.35 16.36
N ALA A 121 2.38 0.97 16.63
CA ALA A 121 2.20 1.53 17.96
C ALA A 121 0.83 1.17 18.54
N ARG A 122 -0.23 1.26 17.72
CA ARG A 122 -1.59 0.84 18.08
C ARG A 122 -1.64 -0.62 18.52
N GLY A 123 -0.96 -1.52 17.78
CA GLY A 123 -0.85 -2.93 18.14
C GLY A 123 -0.12 -3.15 19.46
N LYS A 124 0.94 -2.38 19.73
CA LYS A 124 1.70 -2.44 21.00
C LYS A 124 0.89 -1.91 22.20
N LEU A 125 0.09 -0.88 21.99
CA LEU A 125 -0.79 -0.31 23.01
C LEU A 125 -2.09 -1.10 23.22
N GLY A 126 -2.33 -2.18 22.44
CA GLY A 126 -3.54 -2.99 22.56
C GLY A 126 -4.83 -2.26 22.16
N LEU A 127 -4.73 -1.20 21.36
CA LEU A 127 -5.89 -0.43 20.90
C LEU A 127 -6.62 -1.19 19.78
N THR A 128 -7.56 -2.05 20.15
CA THR A 128 -8.33 -2.90 19.22
C THR A 128 -9.55 -2.19 18.65
N GLY A 129 -10.16 -1.26 19.40
CA GLY A 129 -11.31 -0.47 18.97
C GLY A 129 -10.93 0.66 18.00
N GLY A 130 -11.92 1.34 17.45
CA GLY A 130 -11.78 2.54 16.65
C GLY A 130 -12.92 2.71 15.64
N ILE A 131 -13.08 3.94 15.16
CA ILE A 131 -14.05 4.26 14.11
C ILE A 131 -13.41 3.87 12.78
N THR A 132 -14.05 2.96 12.04
CA THR A 132 -13.68 2.64 10.67
C THR A 132 -14.63 3.34 9.72
N PRO A 133 -14.27 4.53 9.18
CA PRO A 133 -15.09 5.20 8.18
C PRO A 133 -15.35 4.31 6.97
N SER A 134 -16.46 4.53 6.29
CA SER A 134 -16.70 3.79 5.04
C SER A 134 -15.61 4.09 4.00
N ARG A 135 -15.10 3.06 3.33
CA ARG A 135 -14.12 3.22 2.23
C ARG A 135 -14.65 4.07 1.07
N ARG A 136 -15.96 4.25 0.96
CA ARG A 136 -16.58 5.12 -0.05
C ARG A 136 -16.23 6.59 0.17
N ILE A 137 -15.92 7.00 1.40
CA ILE A 137 -15.59 8.40 1.73
C ILE A 137 -14.41 8.91 0.91
N ARG A 138 -13.36 8.12 0.72
CA ARG A 138 -12.21 8.53 -0.11
C ARG A 138 -12.57 8.82 -1.57
N HIS A 139 -13.57 8.13 -2.15
CA HIS A 139 -14.05 8.40 -3.50
C HIS A 139 -14.91 9.67 -3.55
N TRP A 140 -15.70 9.93 -2.51
CA TRP A 140 -16.42 11.20 -2.36
C TRP A 140 -15.45 12.37 -2.17
N LEU A 141 -14.37 12.18 -1.40
CA LEU A 141 -13.32 13.18 -1.26
C LEU A 141 -12.58 13.41 -2.59
N LEU A 142 -12.32 12.37 -3.36
CA LEU A 142 -11.76 12.50 -4.71
C LEU A 142 -12.69 13.30 -5.61
N ALA A 143 -13.99 13.00 -5.63
CA ALA A 143 -14.97 13.77 -6.38
C ALA A 143 -15.03 15.23 -5.91
N ALA A 144 -15.04 15.47 -4.60
CA ALA A 144 -15.08 16.80 -4.01
C ALA A 144 -13.87 17.66 -4.42
N ILE A 145 -12.64 17.13 -4.37
CA ILE A 145 -11.46 17.89 -4.78
C ILE A 145 -11.48 18.26 -6.29
N LEU A 146 -12.04 17.39 -7.13
CA LEU A 146 -12.20 17.67 -8.56
C LEU A 146 -13.27 18.75 -8.80
N VAL A 147 -14.39 18.68 -8.09
CA VAL A 147 -15.45 19.71 -8.15
C VAL A 147 -14.94 21.05 -7.65
N VAL A 148 -14.19 21.07 -6.53
CA VAL A 148 -13.60 22.31 -6.01
C VAL A 148 -12.58 22.87 -6.99
N ALA A 149 -11.76 22.03 -7.62
CA ALA A 149 -10.81 22.48 -8.67
C ALA A 149 -11.55 23.11 -9.85
N ALA A 150 -12.64 22.51 -10.31
CA ALA A 150 -13.48 23.08 -11.39
C ALA A 150 -14.13 24.42 -11.02
N ALA A 151 -14.63 24.52 -9.78
CA ALA A 151 -15.35 25.72 -9.32
C ALA A 151 -14.43 26.90 -9.00
N THR A 152 -13.24 26.64 -8.47
CA THR A 152 -12.31 27.67 -8.00
C THR A 152 -11.18 27.96 -8.98
N GLY A 153 -10.96 27.12 -9.98
CA GLY A 153 -9.80 27.20 -10.85
C GLY A 153 -8.45 26.99 -10.12
N THR A 154 -8.45 26.32 -8.96
CA THR A 154 -7.22 26.12 -8.16
C THR A 154 -6.96 24.63 -7.90
N LEU A 155 -5.68 24.28 -7.70
CA LEU A 155 -5.27 22.94 -7.27
C LEU A 155 -5.49 22.77 -5.76
N ALA A 156 -6.75 22.83 -5.32
CA ALA A 156 -7.12 22.87 -3.90
C ALA A 156 -6.53 21.71 -3.08
N TRP A 157 -6.39 20.52 -3.69
CA TRP A 157 -5.78 19.37 -3.02
C TRP A 157 -4.32 19.61 -2.65
N GLU A 158 -3.52 20.27 -3.50
CA GLU A 158 -2.10 20.51 -3.24
C GLU A 158 -1.85 21.38 -2.00
N LEU A 159 -2.81 22.23 -1.62
CA LEU A 159 -2.72 23.07 -0.41
C LEU A 159 -2.78 22.22 0.88
N VAL A 160 -3.48 21.10 0.85
CA VAL A 160 -3.72 20.22 2.02
C VAL A 160 -3.13 18.84 1.85
N ASN A 161 -2.42 18.56 0.76
CA ASN A 161 -1.85 17.27 0.44
C ASN A 161 -0.72 16.88 1.42
N PRO A 162 -0.91 15.91 2.32
CA PRO A 162 0.13 15.54 3.28
C PRO A 162 1.41 15.03 2.62
N VAL A 163 1.31 14.46 1.41
CA VAL A 163 2.47 13.97 0.67
C VAL A 163 3.38 15.12 0.27
N THR A 164 2.80 16.15 -0.34
CA THR A 164 3.54 17.36 -0.78
C THR A 164 4.05 18.14 0.43
N ILE A 165 3.23 18.29 1.47
CA ILE A 165 3.61 18.97 2.71
C ILE A 165 4.77 18.23 3.40
N THR A 166 4.71 16.90 3.50
CA THR A 166 5.78 16.07 4.06
C THR A 166 7.06 16.16 3.22
N PHE A 167 6.93 16.10 1.90
CA PHE A 167 8.05 16.27 1.00
C PHE A 167 8.77 17.61 1.24
N ARG A 168 8.01 18.70 1.34
CA ARG A 168 8.56 20.04 1.63
C ARG A 168 9.21 20.10 3.02
N ALA A 169 8.66 19.41 4.02
CA ALA A 169 9.26 19.35 5.35
C ALA A 169 10.62 18.65 5.32
N VAL A 170 10.72 17.53 4.60
CA VAL A 170 11.94 16.72 4.54
C VAL A 170 13.02 17.42 3.68
N VAL A 171 12.63 17.95 2.51
CA VAL A 171 13.60 18.49 1.54
C VAL A 171 14.01 19.92 1.88
N PHE A 172 13.09 20.74 2.39
CA PHE A 172 13.31 22.18 2.63
C PHE A 172 13.19 22.60 4.10
N GLY A 173 13.02 21.65 5.01
CA GLY A 173 12.93 21.94 6.45
C GLY A 173 11.65 22.65 6.89
N ALA A 174 10.55 22.58 6.11
CA ALA A 174 9.30 23.29 6.42
C ALA A 174 8.63 22.71 7.69
N ALA A 175 8.65 23.47 8.79
CA ALA A 175 8.15 23.02 10.10
C ALA A 175 6.69 22.55 10.09
N ALA A 176 5.81 23.18 9.31
CA ALA A 176 4.40 22.81 9.18
C ALA A 176 4.19 21.35 8.75
N GLY A 177 5.12 20.77 7.99
CA GLY A 177 5.01 19.37 7.56
C GLY A 177 5.11 18.36 8.68
N TRP A 178 5.89 18.64 9.72
CA TRP A 178 6.00 17.76 10.89
C TRP A 178 4.69 17.78 11.70
N VAL A 179 4.00 18.92 11.76
CA VAL A 179 2.68 19.01 12.41
C VAL A 179 1.65 18.15 11.66
N VAL A 180 1.64 18.22 10.32
CA VAL A 180 0.74 17.42 9.50
C VAL A 180 1.05 15.92 9.64
N LEU A 181 2.33 15.52 9.65
CA LEU A 181 2.73 14.14 9.91
C LEU A 181 2.29 13.65 11.29
N GLY A 182 2.47 14.49 12.32
CA GLY A 182 2.00 14.23 13.67
C GLY A 182 0.48 14.05 13.72
N ALA A 183 -0.27 14.91 13.04
CA ALA A 183 -1.73 14.80 12.97
C ALA A 183 -2.17 13.49 12.28
N VAL A 184 -1.55 13.11 11.16
CA VAL A 184 -1.83 11.83 10.48
C VAL A 184 -1.47 10.65 11.38
N PHE A 185 -0.33 10.70 12.08
CA PHE A 185 0.06 9.67 13.04
C PHE A 185 -0.96 9.51 14.17
N LEU A 186 -1.38 10.61 14.79
CA LEU A 186 -2.36 10.59 15.89
C LEU A 186 -3.75 10.13 15.41
N LEU A 187 -4.16 10.53 14.21
CA LEU A 187 -5.40 10.07 13.60
C LEU A 187 -5.38 8.54 13.41
N ASP A 188 -4.31 8.00 12.85
CA ASP A 188 -4.17 6.55 12.64
C ASP A 188 -3.98 5.78 13.96
N LEU A 189 -3.40 6.43 14.98
CA LEU A 189 -3.20 5.83 16.30
C LEU A 189 -4.51 5.75 17.10
N PHE A 190 -5.31 6.82 17.15
CA PHE A 190 -6.45 6.91 18.04
C PHE A 190 -7.80 6.66 17.36
N VAL A 191 -8.00 7.17 16.14
CA VAL A 191 -9.30 7.07 15.46
C VAL A 191 -9.50 5.69 14.83
N GLY A 192 -8.57 5.21 14.03
CA GLY A 192 -8.73 3.93 13.38
C GLY A 192 -7.47 3.44 12.69
N ARG A 193 -7.32 2.12 12.58
CA ARG A 193 -6.17 1.53 11.90
C ARG A 193 -6.12 1.99 10.45
N ARG A 194 -5.09 2.76 10.09
CA ARG A 194 -4.88 3.31 8.74
C ARG A 194 -6.05 4.15 8.23
N ALA A 195 -6.67 4.92 9.13
CA ALA A 195 -7.82 5.79 8.83
C ALA A 195 -7.50 6.75 7.68
N TRP A 196 -6.30 7.32 7.66
CA TRP A 196 -5.86 8.20 6.58
C TRP A 196 -5.77 7.48 5.24
N CYS A 197 -4.85 6.52 5.09
CA CYS A 197 -4.57 5.89 3.80
C CYS A 197 -5.71 5.01 3.28
N GLY A 198 -6.45 4.35 4.17
CA GLY A 198 -7.52 3.44 3.81
C GLY A 198 -8.86 4.12 3.49
N HIS A 199 -9.15 5.27 4.11
CA HIS A 199 -10.50 5.83 4.13
C HIS A 199 -10.59 7.29 3.69
N LEU A 200 -9.57 8.11 3.93
CA LEU A 200 -9.62 9.56 3.70
C LEU A 200 -8.80 10.02 2.49
N CYS A 201 -7.71 9.33 2.14
CA CYS A 201 -6.78 9.81 1.11
C CYS A 201 -7.37 9.70 -0.31
N PRO A 202 -7.65 10.83 -1.01
CA PRO A 202 -8.18 10.82 -2.37
C PRO A 202 -7.17 10.32 -3.40
N VAL A 203 -5.86 10.51 -3.16
CA VAL A 203 -4.79 9.93 -3.99
C VAL A 203 -4.87 8.42 -3.99
N GLY A 204 -5.13 7.81 -2.81
CA GLY A 204 -5.35 6.38 -2.68
C GLY A 204 -6.60 5.89 -3.42
N ALA A 205 -7.66 6.70 -3.52
CA ALA A 205 -8.84 6.41 -4.31
C ALA A 205 -8.52 6.43 -5.81
N PHE A 206 -7.88 7.49 -6.29
CA PHE A 206 -7.49 7.67 -7.69
C PHE A 206 -6.60 6.53 -8.19
N TYR A 207 -5.50 6.25 -7.50
CA TYR A 207 -4.62 5.14 -7.83
C TYR A 207 -5.27 3.77 -7.63
N GLY A 208 -6.27 3.66 -6.76
CA GLY A 208 -7.10 2.47 -6.62
C GLY A 208 -7.92 2.18 -7.88
N LEU A 209 -8.48 3.22 -8.52
CA LEU A 209 -9.20 3.08 -9.79
C LEU A 209 -8.27 2.60 -10.91
N ILE A 210 -7.12 3.25 -11.08
CA ILE A 210 -6.08 2.82 -12.04
C ILE A 210 -5.64 1.38 -11.75
N GLY A 211 -5.47 1.07 -10.48
CA GLY A 211 -5.09 -0.25 -10.00
C GLY A 211 -6.02 -1.37 -10.44
N GLN A 212 -7.29 -1.14 -10.72
CA GLN A 212 -8.21 -2.17 -11.21
C GLN A 212 -7.77 -2.77 -12.56
N ALA A 213 -7.12 -1.97 -13.40
CA ALA A 213 -6.63 -2.40 -14.72
C ALA A 213 -5.20 -2.96 -14.71
N ALA A 214 -4.46 -2.83 -13.60
CA ALA A 214 -3.04 -3.15 -13.53
C ALA A 214 -2.71 -4.62 -13.86
N LEU A 215 -1.54 -4.84 -14.46
CA LEU A 215 -1.06 -6.16 -14.89
C LEU A 215 -0.45 -6.96 -13.75
N LEU A 216 0.47 -6.36 -12.98
CA LEU A 216 1.13 -7.04 -11.86
C LEU A 216 0.18 -7.14 -10.67
N ARG A 217 0.05 -8.34 -10.10
CA ARG A 217 -0.86 -8.65 -9.01
C ARG A 217 -0.24 -9.61 -8.02
N VAL A 218 -0.74 -9.56 -6.80
CA VAL A 218 -0.49 -10.63 -5.84
C VAL A 218 -1.47 -11.76 -6.13
N ASN A 219 -0.95 -12.98 -6.15
CA ASN A 219 -1.69 -14.21 -6.44
C ASN A 219 -1.56 -15.17 -5.25
N ALA A 220 -2.69 -15.71 -4.77
CA ALA A 220 -2.77 -16.79 -3.78
C ALA A 220 -2.79 -18.17 -4.49
N GLY A 221 -1.83 -18.42 -5.40
CA GLY A 221 -1.81 -19.62 -6.24
C GLY A 221 -1.73 -20.92 -5.46
N ASN A 222 -1.09 -20.91 -4.31
CA ASN A 222 -0.97 -22.08 -3.43
C ASN A 222 -1.95 -22.01 -2.24
N ARG A 223 -3.18 -21.51 -2.47
CA ARG A 223 -4.19 -21.35 -1.39
C ARG A 223 -4.60 -22.64 -0.71
N ALA A 224 -4.41 -23.81 -1.36
CA ALA A 224 -4.68 -25.11 -0.77
C ALA A 224 -3.75 -25.45 0.40
N ALA A 225 -2.53 -24.90 0.42
CA ALA A 225 -1.57 -25.07 1.50
C ALA A 225 -1.79 -24.11 2.69
N CYS A 226 -2.85 -23.29 2.66
CA CYS A 226 -3.09 -22.29 3.70
C CYS A 226 -3.37 -22.95 5.06
N THR A 227 -2.62 -22.53 6.09
CA THR A 227 -2.75 -23.04 7.48
C THR A 227 -3.71 -22.19 8.32
N ASP A 228 -4.41 -21.24 7.73
CA ASP A 228 -5.33 -20.29 8.39
C ASP A 228 -4.74 -19.53 9.59
N CYS A 229 -3.44 -19.24 9.54
CA CYS A 229 -2.73 -18.53 10.59
C CYS A 229 -3.15 -17.05 10.73
N MET A 230 -3.84 -16.45 9.76
CA MET A 230 -4.35 -15.07 9.72
C MET A 230 -3.28 -13.98 9.71
N ASP A 231 -1.99 -14.30 9.67
CA ASP A 231 -0.91 -13.30 9.70
C ASP A 231 -0.92 -12.35 8.50
N CYS A 232 -1.34 -12.86 7.31
CA CYS A 232 -1.50 -12.04 6.11
C CYS A 232 -2.58 -10.95 6.28
N TYR A 233 -3.67 -11.24 6.99
CA TYR A 233 -4.71 -10.25 7.32
C TYR A 233 -4.20 -9.23 8.33
N ALA A 234 -3.45 -9.68 9.33
CA ALA A 234 -2.90 -8.82 10.38
C ALA A 234 -1.93 -7.75 9.84
N VAL A 235 -1.15 -8.07 8.81
CA VAL A 235 -0.18 -7.12 8.22
C VAL A 235 -0.73 -6.31 7.04
N CYS A 236 -1.82 -6.77 6.42
CA CYS A 236 -2.37 -6.11 5.24
C CYS A 236 -3.01 -4.76 5.59
N PRO A 237 -2.69 -3.68 4.86
CA PRO A 237 -3.37 -2.40 5.03
C PRO A 237 -4.86 -2.45 4.65
N GLU A 238 -5.21 -3.32 3.71
CA GLU A 238 -6.56 -3.48 3.15
C GLU A 238 -6.93 -4.97 3.18
N SER A 239 -7.14 -5.51 4.38
CA SER A 239 -7.31 -6.96 4.60
C SER A 239 -8.46 -7.58 3.79
N HIS A 240 -9.51 -6.82 3.49
CA HIS A 240 -10.66 -7.27 2.70
C HIS A 240 -10.30 -7.77 1.29
N VAL A 241 -9.18 -7.31 0.72
CA VAL A 241 -8.77 -7.74 -0.65
C VAL A 241 -8.24 -9.18 -0.68
N ILE A 242 -7.84 -9.71 0.49
CA ILE A 242 -7.27 -11.07 0.61
C ILE A 242 -8.37 -12.12 0.53
N THR A 243 -9.51 -11.91 1.19
CA THR A 243 -10.58 -12.89 1.34
C THR A 243 -11.05 -13.50 0.02
N PRO A 244 -11.36 -12.70 -1.04
CA PRO A 244 -11.82 -13.28 -2.30
C PRO A 244 -10.78 -14.17 -2.99
N ALA A 245 -9.50 -13.84 -2.89
CA ALA A 245 -8.42 -14.59 -3.53
C ALA A 245 -8.05 -15.86 -2.74
N LEU A 246 -8.00 -15.74 -1.40
CA LEU A 246 -7.57 -16.83 -0.53
C LEU A 246 -8.69 -17.84 -0.27
N ARG A 247 -9.89 -17.35 0.09
CA ARG A 247 -11.03 -18.19 0.54
C ARG A 247 -12.14 -18.33 -0.48
N GLY A 248 -12.03 -17.68 -1.65
CA GLY A 248 -13.06 -17.72 -2.69
C GLY A 248 -13.05 -18.94 -3.60
N ALA A 249 -12.27 -20.00 -3.29
CA ALA A 249 -12.23 -21.21 -4.11
C ALA A 249 -13.59 -21.90 -4.27
N PRO A 250 -14.39 -22.09 -3.20
CA PRO A 250 -15.69 -22.74 -3.31
C PRO A 250 -16.69 -21.97 -4.20
N GLN A 251 -16.52 -20.66 -4.33
CA GLN A 251 -17.34 -19.80 -5.19
C GLN A 251 -16.75 -19.61 -6.60
N GLY A 252 -15.75 -20.41 -7.00
CA GLY A 252 -15.08 -20.30 -8.30
C GLY A 252 -14.26 -19.02 -8.48
N ARG A 253 -13.95 -18.28 -7.41
CA ARG A 253 -13.19 -17.03 -7.51
C ARG A 253 -11.72 -17.29 -7.83
N SER A 254 -11.17 -16.42 -8.68
CA SER A 254 -9.76 -16.45 -9.05
C SER A 254 -8.85 -16.27 -7.83
N PRO A 255 -7.70 -16.95 -7.76
CA PRO A 255 -6.70 -16.75 -6.71
C PRO A 255 -5.97 -15.40 -6.84
N VAL A 256 -6.18 -14.65 -7.91
CA VAL A 256 -5.56 -13.34 -8.14
C VAL A 256 -6.30 -12.26 -7.37
N ILE A 257 -5.59 -11.43 -6.62
CA ILE A 257 -6.15 -10.23 -5.96
C ILE A 257 -6.41 -9.17 -7.02
N ARG A 258 -7.64 -9.10 -7.54
CA ARG A 258 -8.03 -8.16 -8.61
C ARG A 258 -8.44 -6.79 -8.10
N SER A 259 -8.68 -6.63 -6.80
CA SER A 259 -9.07 -5.35 -6.21
C SER A 259 -8.00 -4.29 -6.46
N GLY A 260 -8.41 -3.11 -6.90
CA GLY A 260 -7.55 -1.93 -7.02
C GLY A 260 -7.03 -1.41 -5.67
N ASP A 261 -7.63 -1.87 -4.56
CA ASP A 261 -7.21 -1.51 -3.21
C ASP A 261 -5.93 -2.21 -2.79
N CYS A 262 -5.53 -3.28 -3.47
CA CYS A 262 -4.25 -3.92 -3.23
C CYS A 262 -3.09 -2.98 -3.64
N SER A 263 -2.24 -2.66 -2.69
CA SER A 263 -1.08 -1.78 -2.91
C SER A 263 0.18 -2.52 -3.39
N ASN A 264 0.08 -3.81 -3.71
CA ASN A 264 1.20 -4.67 -4.12
C ASN A 264 2.43 -4.53 -3.18
N CYS A 265 2.16 -4.42 -1.88
CA CYS A 265 3.20 -4.16 -0.88
C CYS A 265 4.04 -5.40 -0.51
N GLY A 266 3.63 -6.59 -0.91
CA GLY A 266 4.33 -7.85 -0.65
C GLY A 266 4.28 -8.36 0.78
N ARG A 267 3.62 -7.66 1.72
CA ARG A 267 3.61 -8.07 3.14
C ARG A 267 2.94 -9.43 3.40
N CYS A 268 1.90 -9.76 2.65
CA CYS A 268 1.26 -11.08 2.73
C CYS A 268 2.21 -12.22 2.27
N ILE A 269 3.16 -11.90 1.37
CA ILE A 269 4.21 -12.84 0.93
C ILE A 269 5.25 -13.01 2.03
N ASP A 270 5.68 -11.91 2.67
CA ASP A 270 6.69 -11.92 3.73
C ASP A 270 6.29 -12.82 4.93
N VAL A 271 5.04 -12.68 5.39
CA VAL A 271 4.58 -13.33 6.63
C VAL A 271 4.01 -14.73 6.43
N CYS A 272 3.87 -15.20 5.19
CA CYS A 272 3.29 -16.51 4.92
C CYS A 272 4.34 -17.62 5.06
N PRO A 273 4.23 -18.56 6.03
CA PRO A 273 5.23 -19.61 6.21
C PRO A 273 5.19 -20.67 5.11
N VAL A 274 4.08 -20.82 4.39
CA VAL A 274 3.83 -21.88 3.41
C VAL A 274 3.68 -21.37 1.96
N ASP A 275 4.20 -20.18 1.67
CA ASP A 275 4.29 -19.59 0.33
C ASP A 275 2.96 -19.59 -0.47
N VAL A 276 1.85 -19.25 0.21
CA VAL A 276 0.55 -19.13 -0.44
C VAL A 276 0.54 -18.03 -1.48
N PHE A 277 1.21 -16.90 -1.18
CA PHE A 277 1.18 -15.69 -1.99
C PHE A 277 2.46 -15.49 -2.80
N ALA A 278 2.30 -15.00 -4.03
CA ALA A 278 3.41 -14.57 -4.88
C ALA A 278 2.97 -13.44 -5.81
N PHE A 279 3.93 -12.67 -6.32
CA PHE A 279 3.67 -11.77 -7.43
C PHE A 279 3.48 -12.56 -8.74
N GLY A 280 2.54 -12.12 -9.56
CA GLY A 280 2.23 -12.68 -10.84
C GLY A 280 1.45 -11.70 -11.70
N THR A 281 1.03 -12.12 -12.89
CA THR A 281 0.19 -11.31 -13.76
C THR A 281 -1.30 -11.54 -13.45
N ARG A 282 -2.14 -10.58 -13.81
CA ARG A 282 -3.60 -10.67 -13.65
C ARG A 282 -4.25 -11.82 -14.41
N PHE A 283 -3.55 -12.38 -15.40
CA PHE A 283 -4.03 -13.46 -16.26
C PHE A 283 -3.55 -14.84 -15.79
N HIS A 284 -2.59 -14.89 -14.88
CA HIS A 284 -2.01 -16.14 -14.40
C HIS A 284 -2.89 -16.75 -13.32
N THR A 285 -3.73 -17.70 -13.71
CA THR A 285 -4.69 -18.38 -12.83
C THR A 285 -4.23 -19.77 -12.40
N ALA A 286 -3.11 -20.27 -12.94
CA ALA A 286 -2.59 -21.60 -12.61
C ALA A 286 -2.10 -21.66 -11.15
N PRO A 287 -2.46 -22.72 -10.40
CA PRO A 287 -1.80 -23.01 -9.13
C PRO A 287 -0.31 -23.22 -9.42
N ARG A 288 0.57 -22.62 -8.63
CA ARG A 288 1.99 -23.01 -8.66
C ARG A 288 2.06 -24.44 -8.13
N SER A 289 2.31 -25.39 -9.01
CA SER A 289 2.75 -26.73 -8.66
C SER A 289 4.21 -26.66 -8.21
N GLY A 290 4.43 -26.13 -7.01
CA GLY A 290 5.70 -26.19 -6.31
C GLY A 290 5.46 -27.06 -5.08
N THR A 291 6.01 -28.24 -5.09
CA THR A 291 6.15 -29.09 -3.90
C THR A 291 6.66 -28.20 -2.76
N PRO A 292 6.01 -28.16 -1.60
CA PRO A 292 6.61 -27.50 -0.46
C PRO A 292 7.91 -28.24 -0.16
N THR A 293 9.04 -27.58 -0.35
CA THR A 293 10.32 -28.05 0.21
C THR A 293 10.24 -27.84 1.72
N PHE A 294 9.47 -28.66 2.39
CA PHE A 294 9.68 -28.90 3.79
C PHE A 294 10.98 -29.69 3.86
N ALA A 295 12.05 -29.06 4.31
CA ALA A 295 13.14 -29.80 4.91
C ALA A 295 12.48 -30.58 6.06
N GLU A 296 12.40 -31.91 5.89
CA GLU A 296 12.00 -32.81 6.96
C GLU A 296 12.94 -32.56 8.13
N GLY A 297 12.45 -31.87 9.16
CA GLY A 297 13.09 -31.85 10.46
C GLY A 297 13.07 -33.27 11.01
N PRO A 298 14.11 -33.69 11.75
CA PRO A 298 14.27 -35.07 12.19
C PRO A 298 13.35 -35.42 13.36
N ASN A 299 12.03 -35.35 13.24
CA ASN A 299 11.07 -35.97 14.14
C ASN A 299 9.69 -36.04 13.49
N GLY A 300 9.47 -37.08 12.71
CA GLY A 300 8.14 -37.47 12.26
C GLY A 300 7.31 -38.01 13.41
N SER A 301 6.33 -37.23 13.84
CA SER A 301 5.05 -37.72 14.41
C SER A 301 4.15 -36.54 14.70
N GLY A 302 3.18 -36.25 13.86
CA GLY A 302 2.18 -35.19 14.05
C GLY A 302 0.93 -35.48 13.24
N ASN A 303 0.01 -36.15 13.86
CA ASN A 303 -1.37 -36.40 13.45
C ASN A 303 -2.05 -35.11 12.92
N PRO A 304 -2.83 -35.15 11.81
CA PRO A 304 -3.57 -34.02 11.31
C PRO A 304 -4.60 -33.53 12.34
N LYS A 305 -4.46 -32.35 12.87
CA LYS A 305 -5.45 -31.74 13.76
C LYS A 305 -6.66 -31.28 12.97
N GLU A 306 -7.83 -31.71 13.43
CA GLU A 306 -9.17 -31.33 12.99
C GLU A 306 -9.32 -29.78 12.89
N PRO A 307 -10.16 -29.29 11.97
CA PRO A 307 -10.39 -27.86 11.78
C PRO A 307 -11.15 -27.29 13.00
N ARG A 308 -10.52 -26.31 13.66
CA ARG A 308 -11.20 -25.55 14.71
C ARG A 308 -12.30 -24.69 14.09
N ALA A 309 -13.51 -24.88 14.62
CA ALA A 309 -14.79 -24.34 14.20
C ALA A 309 -14.85 -22.79 14.18
N SER A 310 -15.43 -22.31 13.18
CA SER A 310 -16.35 -21.26 12.73
C SER A 310 -16.92 -20.19 13.70
N ALA A 311 -16.45 -19.99 14.92
CA ALA A 311 -17.10 -19.10 15.90
C ALA A 311 -16.56 -17.65 15.96
N GLN A 312 -15.55 -17.25 15.16
CA GLN A 312 -14.98 -15.90 15.19
C GLN A 312 -15.15 -15.09 13.89
N ILE A 313 -16.00 -15.55 12.99
CA ILE A 313 -16.12 -14.94 11.65
C ILE A 313 -17.20 -13.85 11.60
N GLU A 314 -18.16 -13.82 12.51
CA GLU A 314 -19.26 -12.84 12.48
C GLU A 314 -18.89 -11.46 13.04
N GLU A 315 -17.87 -11.36 13.87
CA GLU A 315 -17.48 -10.10 14.53
C GLU A 315 -16.54 -9.20 13.68
N LEU A 316 -16.06 -9.69 12.53
CA LEU A 316 -15.15 -8.93 11.63
C LEU A 316 -15.83 -8.46 10.34
N ALA A 317 -17.11 -8.75 10.16
CA ALA A 317 -17.87 -8.39 8.95
C ALA A 317 -18.91 -7.29 9.17
N SER A 318 -19.09 -6.82 10.42
CA SER A 318 -19.98 -5.67 10.74
C SER A 318 -19.25 -4.32 10.76
#